data_1fb8e4ebcc531006200b8a88a84bd26f
#
_entry.id   1fb8e4ebcc531006200b8a88a84bd26f
#
_cell.length_a   1.000
_cell.length_b   1.000
_cell.length_c   1.000
_cell.angle_alpha   90.00
_cell.angle_beta   90.00
_cell.angle_gamma   90.00
#
_symmetry.space_group_name_H-M   'P 1'
#
loop_
_entity.id
_entity.type
_entity.pdbx_description
1 polymer ?
#
loop_
_entity_poly.entity_id
_entity_poly.type
_entity_poly.pdbx_seq_one_letter_code
_entity_poly.pdbx_strand_id
1 'polypeptide(L)'
;MSYNFDAAVSPFIKALPPSGLAKFLDIMAANPNIVPLSVGEPDFDIPQAVKDAEINSICEGKSCYTPTLGLLELREAIADDIHKNYGVKYDPKTEIMVTVGVSEALYTTITTIMHPGDEIILPEPCYVANKACVILAGGKPVSVETYQENGFVPTIEDLEKAVTPKTKAIMLGYPNNPTGAIMSKEQIKAIGDWAVKHD
;
A
#
# COMPACT_ATOMS: atom_id res chain seq x y z
N MET A 1 -5.16 -41.81 11.12
CA MET A 1 -5.96 -40.55 11.27
C MET A 1 -5.42 -39.56 10.27
N SER A 2 -6.23 -39.09 9.32
CA SER A 2 -5.83 -38.01 8.41
C SER A 2 -5.92 -36.69 9.17
N TYR A 3 -4.83 -35.97 9.22
CA TYR A 3 -4.81 -34.63 9.84
C TYR A 3 -5.66 -33.67 9.01
N ASN A 4 -6.54 -32.92 9.66
CA ASN A 4 -7.37 -31.93 8.99
C ASN A 4 -6.59 -30.59 8.90
N PHE A 5 -5.84 -30.39 7.81
CA PHE A 5 -5.09 -29.18 7.56
C PHE A 5 -5.98 -27.94 7.49
N ASP A 6 -7.21 -28.12 7.00
CA ASP A 6 -8.14 -27.00 6.85
C ASP A 6 -8.58 -26.42 8.21
N ALA A 7 -8.68 -27.27 9.23
CA ALA A 7 -8.97 -26.82 10.59
C ALA A 7 -7.82 -26.04 11.24
N ALA A 8 -6.59 -26.20 10.76
CA ALA A 8 -5.41 -25.50 11.27
C ALA A 8 -5.22 -24.10 10.66
N VAL A 9 -5.92 -23.78 9.55
CA VAL A 9 -5.80 -22.47 8.89
C VAL A 9 -6.53 -21.41 9.70
N SER A 10 -5.84 -20.28 9.95
CA SER A 10 -6.40 -19.12 10.67
C SER A 10 -7.71 -18.64 10.04
N PRO A 11 -8.72 -18.27 10.85
CA PRO A 11 -9.98 -17.68 10.35
C PRO A 11 -9.74 -16.42 9.49
N PHE A 12 -8.76 -15.61 9.81
CA PHE A 12 -8.43 -14.41 9.04
C PHE A 12 -7.94 -14.76 7.64
N ILE A 13 -7.12 -15.81 7.50
CA ILE A 13 -6.67 -16.29 6.18
C ILE A 13 -7.86 -16.84 5.37
N LYS A 14 -8.78 -17.55 6.02
CA LYS A 14 -9.99 -18.06 5.36
C LYS A 14 -10.95 -16.97 4.90
N ALA A 15 -10.93 -15.81 5.58
CA ALA A 15 -11.73 -14.65 5.23
C ALA A 15 -11.18 -13.85 4.05
N LEU A 16 -9.91 -14.08 3.63
CA LEU A 16 -9.33 -13.39 2.50
C LEU A 16 -10.01 -13.81 1.18
N PRO A 17 -10.40 -12.85 0.34
CA PRO A 17 -10.87 -13.17 -1.00
C PRO A 17 -9.72 -13.76 -1.83
N PRO A 18 -9.99 -14.68 -2.76
CA PRO A 18 -8.99 -15.21 -3.67
C PRO A 18 -8.33 -14.06 -4.46
N SER A 19 -7.01 -14.13 -4.65
CA SER A 19 -6.30 -13.15 -5.46
C SER A 19 -6.71 -13.27 -6.93
N GLY A 20 -7.40 -12.25 -7.46
CA GLY A 20 -7.71 -12.16 -8.88
C GLY A 20 -6.44 -12.06 -9.74
N LEU A 21 -5.39 -11.38 -9.24
CA LEU A 21 -4.13 -11.20 -9.96
C LEU A 21 -3.44 -12.52 -10.25
N ALA A 22 -3.37 -13.45 -9.29
CA ALA A 22 -2.76 -14.76 -9.49
C ALA A 22 -3.41 -15.52 -10.66
N LYS A 23 -4.74 -15.48 -10.72
CA LYS A 23 -5.51 -16.11 -11.80
C LYS A 23 -5.20 -15.50 -13.18
N PHE A 24 -5.01 -14.20 -13.27
CA PHE A 24 -4.61 -13.55 -14.52
C PHE A 24 -3.19 -13.91 -14.94
N LEU A 25 -2.25 -14.01 -14.00
CA LEU A 25 -0.88 -14.43 -14.28
C LEU A 25 -0.85 -15.88 -14.85
N ASP A 26 -1.65 -16.78 -14.30
CA ASP A 26 -1.79 -18.15 -14.81
C ASP A 26 -2.34 -18.17 -16.25
N ILE A 27 -3.33 -17.32 -16.55
CA ILE A 27 -3.90 -17.19 -17.91
C ILE A 27 -2.83 -16.65 -18.88
N MET A 28 -2.05 -15.66 -18.48
CA MET A 28 -0.97 -15.11 -19.30
C MET A 28 0.11 -16.15 -19.57
N ALA A 29 0.54 -16.89 -18.56
CA ALA A 29 1.53 -17.95 -18.71
C ALA A 29 1.07 -19.06 -19.68
N ALA A 30 -0.22 -19.37 -19.66
CA ALA A 30 -0.81 -20.37 -20.56
C ALA A 30 -1.02 -19.87 -22.00
N ASN A 31 -0.95 -18.57 -22.25
CA ASN A 31 -1.29 -17.96 -23.54
C ASN A 31 -0.23 -16.91 -23.96
N PRO A 32 0.94 -17.32 -24.44
CA PRO A 32 2.07 -16.41 -24.70
C PRO A 32 1.81 -15.35 -25.80
N ASN A 33 0.72 -15.49 -26.57
CA ASN A 33 0.36 -14.55 -27.64
C ASN A 33 -0.63 -13.44 -27.17
N ILE A 34 -1.01 -13.43 -25.88
CA ILE A 34 -1.85 -12.38 -25.34
C ILE A 34 -1.00 -11.13 -25.07
N VAL A 35 -1.48 -9.96 -25.50
CA VAL A 35 -0.91 -8.67 -25.09
C VAL A 35 -1.37 -8.37 -23.67
N PRO A 36 -0.47 -8.38 -22.67
CA PRO A 36 -0.87 -8.18 -21.27
C PRO A 36 -1.18 -6.70 -21.00
N LEU A 37 -2.34 -6.42 -20.43
CA LEU A 37 -2.72 -5.10 -19.92
C LEU A 37 -3.03 -5.14 -18.41
N SER A 38 -2.65 -6.23 -17.73
CA SER A 38 -3.03 -6.51 -16.34
C SER A 38 -2.00 -6.08 -15.31
N VAL A 39 -0.72 -6.03 -15.69
CA VAL A 39 0.39 -5.64 -14.82
C VAL A 39 1.07 -4.43 -15.44
N GLY A 40 1.17 -3.33 -14.67
CA GLY A 40 1.90 -2.14 -15.09
C GLY A 40 3.36 -2.22 -14.65
N GLU A 41 4.27 -2.24 -15.60
CA GLU A 41 5.72 -2.17 -15.38
C GLU A 41 6.30 -1.06 -16.25
N PRO A 42 7.38 -0.37 -15.78
CA PRO A 42 8.11 0.54 -16.65
C PRO A 42 8.65 -0.21 -17.87
N ASP A 43 8.52 0.37 -19.06
CA ASP A 43 8.99 -0.20 -20.32
C ASP A 43 10.43 0.18 -20.67
N PHE A 44 11.15 0.80 -19.75
CA PHE A 44 12.56 1.18 -19.84
C PHE A 44 13.37 0.50 -18.75
N ASP A 45 14.64 0.28 -19.05
CA ASP A 45 15.56 -0.42 -18.17
C ASP A 45 16.04 0.48 -17.01
N ILE A 46 16.59 -0.14 -15.97
CA ILE A 46 17.19 0.56 -14.83
C ILE A 46 18.34 1.44 -15.33
N PRO A 47 18.45 2.71 -14.87
CA PRO A 47 19.57 3.57 -15.24
C PRO A 47 20.94 2.94 -14.93
N GLN A 48 21.90 3.08 -15.86
CA GLN A 48 23.20 2.42 -15.73
C GLN A 48 23.91 2.73 -14.42
N ALA A 49 23.84 3.99 -13.96
CA ALA A 49 24.46 4.40 -12.69
C ALA A 49 23.90 3.62 -11.46
N VAL A 50 22.61 3.24 -11.49
CA VAL A 50 21.99 2.43 -10.44
C VAL A 50 22.49 0.99 -10.49
N LYS A 51 22.57 0.40 -11.70
CA LYS A 51 23.13 -0.94 -11.90
C LYS A 51 24.58 -1.01 -11.40
N ASP A 52 25.40 -0.04 -11.78
CA ASP A 52 26.81 0.01 -11.40
C ASP A 52 26.98 0.13 -9.88
N ALA A 53 26.14 0.95 -9.22
CA ALA A 53 26.15 1.10 -7.77
C ALA A 53 25.77 -0.20 -7.06
N GLU A 54 24.77 -0.92 -7.55
CA GLU A 54 24.35 -2.23 -7.00
C GLU A 54 25.46 -3.26 -7.15
N ILE A 55 26.03 -3.41 -8.35
CA ILE A 55 27.15 -4.34 -8.62
C ILE A 55 28.34 -4.02 -7.73
N ASN A 56 28.72 -2.74 -7.63
CA ASN A 56 29.84 -2.31 -6.78
C ASN A 56 29.58 -2.65 -5.31
N SER A 57 28.37 -2.44 -4.81
CA SER A 57 28.03 -2.75 -3.41
C SER A 57 28.20 -4.23 -3.08
N ILE A 58 27.84 -5.11 -4.01
CA ILE A 58 28.06 -6.56 -3.89
C ILE A 58 29.56 -6.90 -3.91
N CYS A 59 30.30 -6.33 -4.86
CA CYS A 59 31.76 -6.53 -4.99
C CYS A 59 32.52 -6.02 -3.75
N GLU A 60 32.04 -4.97 -3.09
CA GLU A 60 32.59 -4.43 -1.85
C GLU A 60 32.18 -5.23 -0.60
N GLY A 61 31.41 -6.30 -0.76
CA GLY A 61 30.97 -7.16 0.35
C GLY A 61 29.89 -6.55 1.24
N LYS A 62 29.13 -5.56 0.74
CA LYS A 62 28.01 -4.94 1.48
C LYS A 62 26.77 -5.84 1.50
N SER A 63 26.91 -7.06 2.03
CA SER A 63 25.88 -8.10 2.07
C SER A 63 25.50 -8.52 3.49
N CYS A 64 25.86 -7.72 4.50
CA CYS A 64 25.52 -7.97 5.89
C CYS A 64 24.11 -7.48 6.25
N TYR A 65 23.61 -7.90 7.42
CA TYR A 65 22.36 -7.38 7.97
C TYR A 65 22.40 -5.85 8.11
N THR A 66 21.29 -5.22 7.77
CA THR A 66 21.07 -3.80 8.00
C THR A 66 20.39 -3.54 9.34
N PRO A 67 20.41 -2.29 9.86
CA PRO A 67 19.54 -1.91 10.97
C PRO A 67 18.07 -2.16 10.65
N THR A 68 17.26 -2.45 11.67
CA THR A 68 15.82 -2.79 11.53
C THR A 68 15.03 -1.74 10.74
N LEU A 69 15.34 -0.46 10.91
CA LEU A 69 14.69 0.63 10.17
C LEU A 69 15.30 0.87 8.77
N GLY A 70 16.30 0.08 8.35
CA GLY A 70 17.08 0.29 7.14
C GLY A 70 18.33 1.16 7.38
N LEU A 71 19.19 1.24 6.37
CA LEU A 71 20.43 2.03 6.43
C LEU A 71 20.12 3.50 6.70
N LEU A 72 20.89 4.10 7.63
CA LEU A 72 20.68 5.51 7.99
C LEU A 72 20.91 6.44 6.80
N GLU A 73 21.94 6.17 6.02
CA GLU A 73 22.28 6.94 4.82
C GLU A 73 21.13 6.96 3.79
N LEU A 74 20.43 5.83 3.63
CA LEU A 74 19.25 5.75 2.76
C LEU A 74 18.09 6.57 3.33
N ARG A 75 17.86 6.49 4.64
CA ARG A 75 16.80 7.26 5.31
C ARG A 75 17.08 8.76 5.30
N GLU A 76 18.34 9.18 5.41
CA GLU A 76 18.77 10.56 5.25
C GLU A 76 18.52 11.06 3.81
N ALA A 77 18.88 10.26 2.80
CA ALA A 77 18.61 10.57 1.40
C ALA A 77 17.10 10.69 1.09
N ILE A 78 16.27 9.83 1.69
CA ILE A 78 14.81 9.90 1.59
C ILE A 78 14.28 11.19 2.24
N ALA A 79 14.74 11.54 3.43
CA ALA A 79 14.34 12.76 4.13
C ALA A 79 14.68 14.01 3.32
N ASP A 80 15.88 14.05 2.74
CA ASP A 80 16.36 15.17 1.91
C ASP A 80 15.55 15.29 0.62
N ASP A 81 15.23 14.17 -0.04
CA ASP A 81 14.41 14.16 -1.25
C ASP A 81 12.98 14.66 -0.99
N ILE A 82 12.35 14.18 0.08
CA ILE A 82 11.02 14.63 0.50
C ILE A 82 11.05 16.13 0.84
N HIS A 83 12.08 16.58 1.56
CA HIS A 83 12.19 17.99 1.88
C HIS A 83 12.37 18.86 0.64
N LYS A 84 13.22 18.45 -0.27
CA LYS A 84 13.50 19.17 -1.52
C LYS A 84 12.26 19.27 -2.42
N ASN A 85 11.50 18.19 -2.57
CA ASN A 85 10.40 18.11 -3.52
C ASN A 85 9.06 18.60 -2.95
N TYR A 86 8.84 18.46 -1.65
CA TYR A 86 7.55 18.71 -1.00
C TYR A 86 7.62 19.72 0.16
N GLY A 87 8.80 20.13 0.59
CA GLY A 87 8.98 21.08 1.70
C GLY A 87 8.72 20.50 3.09
N VAL A 88 8.44 19.20 3.19
CA VAL A 88 8.19 18.49 4.46
C VAL A 88 9.50 17.99 5.05
N LYS A 89 9.66 18.09 6.36
CA LYS A 89 10.85 17.60 7.08
C LYS A 89 10.48 16.42 7.95
N TYR A 90 11.27 15.34 7.83
CA TYR A 90 11.22 14.17 8.69
C TYR A 90 12.59 13.93 9.34
N ASP A 91 12.60 13.49 10.59
CA ASP A 91 13.81 12.98 11.23
C ASP A 91 14.14 11.58 10.68
N PRO A 92 15.25 11.40 9.95
CA PRO A 92 15.61 10.12 9.37
C PRO A 92 15.87 9.03 10.41
N LYS A 93 16.11 9.40 11.68
CA LYS A 93 16.38 8.44 12.75
C LYS A 93 15.12 7.81 13.33
N THR A 94 14.02 8.56 13.38
CA THR A 94 12.82 8.19 14.13
C THR A 94 11.54 8.15 13.31
N GLU A 95 11.49 8.83 12.13
CA GLU A 95 10.27 9.00 11.36
C GLU A 95 10.30 8.33 9.97
N ILE A 96 11.39 7.62 9.65
CA ILE A 96 11.54 6.91 8.37
C ILE A 96 11.93 5.46 8.63
N MET A 97 11.18 4.53 8.04
CA MET A 97 11.47 3.10 8.00
C MET A 97 11.47 2.61 6.56
N VAL A 98 12.48 1.85 6.18
CA VAL A 98 12.57 1.17 4.88
C VAL A 98 12.03 -0.25 5.03
N THR A 99 11.13 -0.64 4.14
CA THR A 99 10.45 -1.93 4.15
C THR A 99 10.70 -2.71 2.86
N VAL A 100 10.44 -4.02 2.89
CA VAL A 100 10.47 -4.87 1.68
C VAL A 100 9.19 -4.63 0.88
N GLY A 101 9.14 -3.48 0.20
CA GLY A 101 8.00 -3.03 -0.59
C GLY A 101 6.84 -2.47 0.23
N VAL A 102 5.87 -1.91 -0.51
CA VAL A 102 4.67 -1.28 0.07
C VAL A 102 3.81 -2.27 0.84
N SER A 103 3.79 -3.55 0.45
CA SER A 103 2.96 -4.55 1.15
C SER A 103 3.39 -4.77 2.60
N GLU A 104 4.70 -4.78 2.89
CA GLU A 104 5.20 -4.84 4.27
C GLU A 104 4.89 -3.54 5.03
N ALA A 105 5.07 -2.38 4.39
CA ALA A 105 4.73 -1.09 4.99
C ALA A 105 3.26 -1.03 5.40
N LEU A 106 2.34 -1.44 4.52
CA LEU A 106 0.91 -1.48 4.78
C LEU A 106 0.58 -2.44 5.93
N TYR A 107 1.10 -3.67 5.87
CA TYR A 107 0.83 -4.67 6.91
C TYR A 107 1.33 -4.21 8.28
N THR A 108 2.57 -3.73 8.35
CA THR A 108 3.18 -3.24 9.58
C THR A 108 2.43 -2.04 10.16
N THR A 109 2.09 -1.06 9.32
CA THR A 109 1.36 0.14 9.75
C THR A 109 -0.03 -0.24 10.27
N ILE A 110 -0.79 -1.01 9.49
CA ILE A 110 -2.16 -1.37 9.84
C ILE A 110 -2.19 -2.21 11.13
N THR A 111 -1.33 -3.22 11.25
CA THR A 111 -1.27 -4.06 12.45
C THR A 111 -0.82 -3.30 13.70
N THR A 112 -0.07 -2.21 13.53
CA THR A 112 0.38 -1.37 14.64
C THR A 112 -0.74 -0.49 15.19
N ILE A 113 -1.63 0.03 14.34
CA ILE A 113 -2.65 1.01 14.76
C ILE A 113 -4.02 0.39 15.04
N MET A 114 -4.30 -0.83 14.57
CA MET A 114 -5.62 -1.44 14.65
C MET A 114 -5.79 -2.38 15.83
N HIS A 115 -7.00 -2.37 16.40
CA HIS A 115 -7.50 -3.41 17.29
C HIS A 115 -8.53 -4.27 16.55
N PRO A 116 -8.77 -5.52 17.00
CA PRO A 116 -9.81 -6.35 16.42
C PRO A 116 -11.18 -5.65 16.43
N GLY A 117 -11.80 -5.55 15.27
CA GLY A 117 -13.10 -4.91 15.08
C GLY A 117 -13.06 -3.43 14.72
N ASP A 118 -11.89 -2.79 14.71
CA ASP A 118 -11.71 -1.45 14.14
C ASP A 118 -11.99 -1.45 12.64
N GLU A 119 -12.35 -0.30 12.11
CA GLU A 119 -12.70 -0.11 10.70
C GLU A 119 -11.70 0.82 10.01
N ILE A 120 -11.32 0.47 8.77
CA ILE A 120 -10.58 1.35 7.87
C ILE A 120 -11.42 1.62 6.63
N ILE A 121 -11.62 2.90 6.31
CA ILE A 121 -12.30 3.33 5.09
C ILE A 121 -11.32 3.18 3.92
N LEU A 122 -11.78 2.46 2.88
CA LEU A 122 -11.05 2.20 1.65
C LEU A 122 -11.84 2.72 0.45
N PRO A 123 -11.47 3.84 -0.17
CA PRO A 123 -11.98 4.21 -1.49
C PRO A 123 -11.60 3.14 -2.51
N GLU A 124 -12.60 2.63 -3.27
CA GLU A 124 -12.42 1.57 -4.26
C GLU A 124 -12.77 2.08 -5.67
N PRO A 125 -12.06 1.63 -6.73
CA PRO A 125 -11.04 0.58 -6.72
C PRO A 125 -9.71 1.03 -6.09
N CYS A 126 -9.03 0.10 -5.40
CA CYS A 126 -7.75 0.35 -4.76
C CYS A 126 -6.81 -0.86 -4.88
N TYR A 127 -5.58 -0.71 -4.42
CA TYR A 127 -4.62 -1.81 -4.41
C TYR A 127 -5.13 -2.98 -3.57
N VAL A 128 -5.06 -4.18 -4.15
CA VAL A 128 -5.66 -5.40 -3.57
C VAL A 128 -5.15 -5.75 -2.17
N ALA A 129 -3.90 -5.39 -1.84
CA ALA A 129 -3.33 -5.64 -0.53
C ALA A 129 -3.96 -4.80 0.58
N ASN A 130 -4.56 -3.63 0.28
CA ASN A 130 -5.16 -2.75 1.27
C ASN A 130 -6.23 -3.50 2.10
N LYS A 131 -7.19 -4.10 1.41
CA LYS A 131 -8.26 -4.87 2.05
C LYS A 131 -7.73 -6.08 2.80
N ALA A 132 -6.76 -6.78 2.20
CA ALA A 132 -6.16 -7.97 2.81
C ALA A 132 -5.43 -7.64 4.13
N CYS A 133 -4.66 -6.55 4.17
CA CYS A 133 -3.96 -6.13 5.38
C CYS A 133 -4.92 -5.78 6.52
N VAL A 134 -6.04 -5.11 6.23
CA VAL A 134 -7.08 -4.79 7.23
C VAL A 134 -7.69 -6.06 7.82
N ILE A 135 -8.06 -7.03 6.97
CA ILE A 135 -8.63 -8.31 7.41
C ILE A 135 -7.62 -9.10 8.25
N LEU A 136 -6.36 -9.16 7.83
CA LEU A 136 -5.30 -9.87 8.55
C LEU A 136 -5.00 -9.24 9.93
N ALA A 137 -5.19 -7.93 10.07
CA ALA A 137 -5.10 -7.24 11.36
C ALA A 137 -6.32 -7.48 12.29
N GLY A 138 -7.32 -8.23 11.83
CA GLY A 138 -8.56 -8.46 12.57
C GLY A 138 -9.57 -7.31 12.46
N GLY A 139 -9.32 -6.37 11.56
CA GLY A 139 -10.20 -5.24 11.29
C GLY A 139 -11.22 -5.50 10.20
N LYS A 140 -12.07 -4.51 9.98
CA LYS A 140 -13.10 -4.52 8.94
C LYS A 140 -12.82 -3.44 7.90
N PRO A 141 -12.57 -3.82 6.63
CA PRO A 141 -12.51 -2.85 5.54
C PRO A 141 -13.91 -2.29 5.24
N VAL A 142 -14.03 -0.97 5.21
CA VAL A 142 -15.26 -0.26 4.84
C VAL A 142 -15.05 0.35 3.46
N SER A 143 -15.61 -0.28 2.44
CA SER A 143 -15.47 0.15 1.04
C SER A 143 -16.30 1.39 0.78
N VAL A 144 -15.70 2.39 0.12
CA VAL A 144 -16.37 3.55 -0.45
C VAL A 144 -16.17 3.50 -1.96
N GLU A 145 -17.24 3.20 -2.69
CA GLU A 145 -17.16 3.11 -4.15
C GLU A 145 -16.87 4.48 -4.77
N THR A 146 -15.93 4.52 -5.69
CA THR A 146 -15.62 5.71 -6.50
C THR A 146 -15.81 5.41 -7.98
N TYR A 147 -16.15 6.43 -8.74
CA TYR A 147 -16.57 6.28 -10.13
C TYR A 147 -15.78 7.18 -11.07
N GLN A 148 -15.73 6.81 -12.33
CA GLN A 148 -15.03 7.58 -13.37
C GLN A 148 -15.56 9.01 -13.50
N GLU A 149 -16.85 9.21 -13.30
CA GLU A 149 -17.52 10.52 -13.37
C GLU A 149 -16.96 11.51 -12.33
N ASN A 150 -16.50 11.00 -11.20
CA ASN A 150 -15.86 11.76 -10.11
C ASN A 150 -14.32 11.67 -10.15
N GLY A 151 -13.74 11.18 -11.27
CA GLY A 151 -12.30 10.98 -11.38
C GLY A 151 -11.74 9.95 -10.39
N PHE A 152 -12.54 8.99 -9.94
CA PHE A 152 -12.21 7.99 -8.91
C PHE A 152 -11.74 8.60 -7.58
N VAL A 153 -12.29 9.74 -7.19
CA VAL A 153 -12.03 10.41 -5.92
C VAL A 153 -13.27 10.31 -5.03
N PRO A 154 -13.17 9.88 -3.76
CA PRO A 154 -14.32 9.83 -2.87
C PRO A 154 -14.83 11.23 -2.56
N THR A 155 -16.15 11.39 -2.46
CA THR A 155 -16.75 12.63 -2.00
C THR A 155 -16.80 12.69 -0.48
N ILE A 156 -16.83 13.90 0.09
CA ILE A 156 -17.00 14.06 1.55
C ILE A 156 -18.33 13.45 2.01
N GLU A 157 -19.38 13.53 1.20
CA GLU A 157 -20.68 12.93 1.51
C GLU A 157 -20.59 11.40 1.64
N ASP A 158 -19.83 10.73 0.75
CA ASP A 158 -19.64 9.28 0.82
C ASP A 158 -18.79 8.87 2.02
N LEU A 159 -17.80 9.67 2.37
CA LEU A 159 -16.99 9.47 3.58
C LEU A 159 -17.83 9.64 4.86
N GLU A 160 -18.71 10.65 4.92
CA GLU A 160 -19.63 10.85 6.07
C GLU A 160 -20.61 9.68 6.25
N LYS A 161 -21.04 9.04 5.14
CA LYS A 161 -21.88 7.83 5.20
C LYS A 161 -21.11 6.59 5.69
N ALA A 162 -19.80 6.56 5.45
CA ALA A 162 -18.96 5.41 5.76
C ALA A 162 -18.35 5.45 7.16
N VAL A 163 -18.17 6.66 7.75
CA VAL A 163 -17.56 6.82 9.06
C VAL A 163 -18.46 6.31 10.17
N THR A 164 -17.87 5.59 11.13
CA THR A 164 -18.54 5.08 12.33
C THR A 164 -17.67 5.33 13.57
N PRO A 165 -18.18 5.16 14.79
CA PRO A 165 -17.36 5.21 16.00
C PRO A 165 -16.23 4.17 16.07
N LYS A 166 -16.19 3.22 15.13
CA LYS A 166 -15.13 2.21 14.99
C LYS A 166 -14.11 2.56 13.91
N THR A 167 -14.35 3.62 13.16
CA THR A 167 -13.41 4.05 12.10
C THR A 167 -12.13 4.52 12.74
N LYS A 168 -11.02 3.88 12.37
CA LYS A 168 -9.68 4.16 12.87
C LYS A 168 -8.87 5.01 11.90
N ALA A 169 -9.08 4.81 10.61
CA ALA A 169 -8.34 5.51 9.56
C ALA A 169 -9.10 5.49 8.23
N ILE A 170 -8.70 6.39 7.34
CA ILE A 170 -8.94 6.32 5.90
C ILE A 170 -7.61 6.04 5.20
N MET A 171 -7.60 5.12 4.24
CA MET A 171 -6.42 4.81 3.45
C MET A 171 -6.57 5.36 2.03
N LEU A 172 -5.69 6.28 1.66
CA LEU A 172 -5.65 6.93 0.36
C LEU A 172 -4.36 6.55 -0.37
N GLY A 173 -4.47 6.17 -1.63
CA GLY A 173 -3.33 5.90 -2.51
C GLY A 173 -3.50 6.62 -3.84
N TYR A 174 -2.86 7.78 -4.00
CA TYR A 174 -2.88 8.57 -5.24
C TYR A 174 -1.47 9.01 -5.63
N PRO A 175 -1.05 8.92 -6.91
CA PRO A 175 -1.81 8.35 -8.04
C PRO A 175 -2.35 6.96 -7.73
N ASN A 176 -3.63 6.71 -8.08
CA ASN A 176 -4.34 5.52 -7.66
C ASN A 176 -3.89 4.27 -8.42
N ASN A 177 -3.68 3.18 -7.70
CA ASN A 177 -3.60 1.84 -8.27
C ASN A 177 -4.96 1.14 -8.04
N PRO A 178 -5.77 0.78 -9.10
CA PRO A 178 -5.31 0.57 -10.48
C PRO A 178 -5.69 1.67 -11.50
N THR A 179 -6.41 2.73 -11.12
CA THR A 179 -7.05 3.64 -12.08
C THR A 179 -6.11 4.69 -12.68
N GLY A 180 -4.96 4.97 -12.04
CA GLY A 180 -4.08 6.08 -12.41
C GLY A 180 -4.66 7.47 -12.04
N ALA A 181 -5.80 7.54 -11.39
CA ALA A 181 -6.42 8.78 -10.97
C ALA A 181 -5.53 9.58 -10.02
N ILE A 182 -5.64 10.90 -10.09
CA ILE A 182 -4.95 11.86 -9.22
C ILE A 182 -5.96 12.71 -8.47
N MET A 183 -5.56 13.27 -7.34
CA MET A 183 -6.37 14.23 -6.58
C MET A 183 -5.83 15.65 -6.75
N SER A 184 -6.72 16.62 -6.80
CA SER A 184 -6.34 18.04 -6.73
C SER A 184 -5.94 18.41 -5.28
N LYS A 185 -5.23 19.53 -5.12
CA LYS A 185 -4.88 20.05 -3.79
C LYS A 185 -6.12 20.34 -2.94
N GLU A 186 -7.19 20.84 -3.57
CA GLU A 186 -8.46 21.15 -2.93
C GLU A 186 -9.13 19.87 -2.41
N GLN A 187 -9.12 18.80 -3.21
CA GLN A 187 -9.68 17.50 -2.83
C GLN A 187 -8.89 16.88 -1.66
N ILE A 188 -7.54 16.87 -1.75
CA ILE A 188 -6.69 16.39 -0.66
C ILE A 188 -6.94 17.19 0.62
N LYS A 189 -7.01 18.53 0.51
CA LYS A 189 -7.29 19.39 1.66
C LYS A 189 -8.66 19.12 2.26
N ALA A 190 -9.69 18.98 1.44
CA ALA A 190 -11.05 18.72 1.93
C ALA A 190 -11.14 17.40 2.71
N ILE A 191 -10.49 16.33 2.21
CA ILE A 191 -10.44 15.04 2.91
C ILE A 191 -9.59 15.15 4.18
N GLY A 192 -8.47 15.88 4.15
CA GLY A 192 -7.66 16.13 5.34
C GLY A 192 -8.42 16.89 6.43
N ASP A 193 -9.11 17.98 6.07
CA ASP A 193 -9.96 18.74 7.00
C ASP A 193 -11.10 17.88 7.56
N TRP A 194 -11.68 17.02 6.72
CA TRP A 194 -12.69 16.04 7.14
C TRP A 194 -12.12 15.03 8.13
N ALA A 195 -10.96 14.45 7.85
CA ALA A 195 -10.31 13.49 8.74
C ALA A 195 -10.00 14.11 10.12
N VAL A 196 -9.43 15.33 10.14
CA VAL A 196 -9.16 16.07 11.40
C VAL A 196 -10.43 16.34 12.20
N LYS A 197 -11.57 16.56 11.57
CA LYS A 197 -12.86 16.78 12.24
C LYS A 197 -13.38 15.52 12.94
N HIS A 198 -13.02 14.34 12.43
CA HIS A 198 -13.49 13.06 12.96
C HIS A 198 -12.52 12.40 13.94
N ASP A 199 -11.31 12.94 14.11
CA ASP A 199 -10.19 12.56 15.02
C ASP A 199 -10.09 11.05 15.29
#